data_da330d7e29da5a293795d5b408d6973c
#
_entry.id   da330d7e29da5a293795d5b408d6973c
#
_cell.length_a   1.000
_cell.length_b   1.000
_cell.length_c   1.000
_cell.angle_alpha   90.00
_cell.angle_beta   90.00
_cell.angle_gamma   90.00
#
_symmetry.space_group_name_H-M   'P 1'
#
loop_
_entity.id
_entity.type
_entity.pdbx_description
1 polymer ?
#
loop_
_entity_poly.entity_id
_entity_poly.type
_entity_poly.pdbx_seq_one_letter_code
_entity_poly.pdbx_strand_id
1 'polypeptide(L)'
;MISIVIPVFNEENNIGKLLEHLFENSSSKNISEILVIDGGSTDSSQQIIKKVISVTSSAVERSQKKGLDCARPDIVLLNSPKGRAKQMNFGAKHATGTILYFLHADSFPPKNFDELIINEVNKGHLAGCFRMQFDSNYWWLRLASWLTKFCWRACRGGDQSQFITKDLFNDIGGFDENYIVYEDNILINELFARKQFVVIQEKIYSSARLYEKHGVWKLQYHFLVIYFKKWFGASAEDIFKYYKKYIA
;
A
#
# COMPACT_ATOMS: atom_id res chain seq x y z
N MET A 1 -16.29 -7.17 -0.08
CA MET A 1 -15.03 -7.90 0.14
C MET A 1 -13.87 -7.05 -0.36
N ILE A 2 -12.68 -7.25 0.19
CA ILE A 2 -11.48 -6.46 -0.08
C ILE A 2 -10.55 -7.24 -1.01
N SER A 3 -10.05 -6.60 -2.08
CA SER A 3 -8.89 -7.05 -2.85
C SER A 3 -7.67 -6.28 -2.37
N ILE A 4 -6.66 -6.99 -1.87
CA ILE A 4 -5.39 -6.38 -1.44
C ILE A 4 -4.45 -6.35 -2.65
N VAL A 5 -3.94 -5.16 -2.99
CA VAL A 5 -3.02 -4.95 -4.13
C VAL A 5 -1.65 -4.54 -3.59
N ILE A 6 -0.65 -5.37 -3.83
CA ILE A 6 0.72 -5.19 -3.32
C ILE A 6 1.68 -5.03 -4.51
N PRO A 7 2.13 -3.80 -4.82
CA PRO A 7 3.20 -3.61 -5.80
C PRO A 7 4.53 -4.07 -5.22
N VAL A 8 5.25 -4.92 -5.96
CA VAL A 8 6.54 -5.50 -5.54
C VAL A 8 7.63 -5.18 -6.58
N PHE A 9 8.78 -4.76 -6.09
CA PHE A 9 10.02 -4.67 -6.87
C PHE A 9 11.22 -4.81 -5.93
N ASN A 10 11.89 -5.97 -5.95
CA ASN A 10 13.05 -6.29 -5.11
C ASN A 10 12.74 -6.15 -3.60
N GLU A 11 11.78 -6.92 -3.11
CA GLU A 11 11.31 -6.92 -1.71
C GLU A 11 11.47 -8.29 -1.03
N GLU A 12 12.51 -9.05 -1.38
CA GLU A 12 12.77 -10.41 -0.82
C GLU A 12 12.79 -10.46 0.70
N ASN A 13 13.21 -9.37 1.38
CA ASN A 13 13.31 -9.30 2.83
C ASN A 13 11.96 -9.07 3.53
N ASN A 14 10.96 -8.58 2.82
CA ASN A 14 9.69 -8.10 3.39
C ASN A 14 8.49 -8.90 2.92
N ILE A 15 8.41 -9.25 1.63
CA ILE A 15 7.19 -9.78 1.04
C ILE A 15 6.67 -11.06 1.72
N GLY A 16 7.55 -11.99 2.08
CA GLY A 16 7.15 -13.22 2.79
C GLY A 16 6.53 -12.91 4.14
N LYS A 17 7.17 -12.03 4.92
CA LYS A 17 6.68 -11.59 6.24
C LYS A 17 5.34 -10.88 6.14
N LEU A 18 5.17 -10.02 5.11
CA LEU A 18 3.91 -9.32 4.90
C LEU A 18 2.78 -10.30 4.59
N LEU A 19 2.99 -11.26 3.69
CA LEU A 19 1.96 -12.24 3.33
C LEU A 19 1.53 -13.09 4.54
N GLU A 20 2.48 -13.54 5.37
CA GLU A 20 2.19 -14.23 6.64
C GLU A 20 1.40 -13.31 7.60
N HIS A 21 1.84 -12.07 7.75
CA HIS A 21 1.17 -11.08 8.60
C HIS A 21 -0.29 -10.83 8.18
N LEU A 22 -0.56 -10.74 6.88
CA LEU A 22 -1.90 -10.54 6.36
C LEU A 22 -2.82 -11.73 6.72
N PHE A 23 -2.33 -12.96 6.60
CA PHE A 23 -3.10 -14.14 6.98
C PHE A 23 -3.43 -14.20 8.48
N GLU A 24 -2.51 -13.77 9.32
CA GLU A 24 -2.68 -13.79 10.79
C GLU A 24 -3.59 -12.68 11.31
N ASN A 25 -3.72 -11.59 10.55
CA ASN A 25 -4.36 -10.35 11.01
C ASN A 25 -5.62 -9.97 10.23
N SER A 26 -6.13 -10.85 9.36
CA SER A 26 -7.40 -10.65 8.64
C SER A 26 -8.26 -11.91 8.61
N SER A 27 -9.54 -11.73 8.34
CA SER A 27 -10.48 -12.82 8.10
C SER A 27 -10.55 -13.15 6.60
N SER A 28 -10.39 -14.42 6.25
CA SER A 28 -10.57 -14.89 4.88
C SER A 28 -11.96 -14.57 4.29
N LYS A 29 -12.96 -14.39 5.13
CA LYS A 29 -14.34 -14.04 4.71
C LYS A 29 -14.44 -12.60 4.18
N ASN A 30 -13.53 -11.73 4.59
CA ASN A 30 -13.52 -10.31 4.24
C ASN A 30 -12.61 -10.01 3.04
N ILE A 31 -11.64 -10.90 2.75
CA ILE A 31 -10.66 -10.75 1.67
C ILE A 31 -11.09 -11.58 0.46
N SER A 32 -11.23 -10.95 -0.71
CA SER A 32 -11.46 -11.65 -1.97
C SER A 32 -10.21 -12.37 -2.43
N GLU A 33 -9.10 -11.62 -2.54
CA GLU A 33 -7.79 -12.12 -2.94
C GLU A 33 -6.68 -11.15 -2.53
N ILE A 34 -5.44 -11.65 -2.58
CA ILE A 34 -4.22 -10.86 -2.43
C ILE A 34 -3.49 -10.86 -3.79
N LEU A 35 -3.50 -9.73 -4.47
CA LEU A 35 -2.86 -9.52 -5.76
C LEU A 35 -1.46 -8.96 -5.55
N VAL A 36 -0.44 -9.80 -5.74
CA VAL A 36 0.96 -9.38 -5.70
C VAL A 36 1.40 -9.07 -7.12
N ILE A 37 1.70 -7.80 -7.37
CA ILE A 37 2.03 -7.31 -8.71
C ILE A 37 3.53 -7.05 -8.79
N ASP A 38 4.24 -7.95 -9.45
CA ASP A 38 5.69 -7.84 -9.62
C ASP A 38 6.05 -6.94 -10.80
N GLY A 39 6.88 -5.95 -10.53
CA GLY A 39 7.41 -4.98 -11.51
C GLY A 39 8.71 -5.42 -12.17
N GLY A 40 8.99 -6.73 -12.25
CA GLY A 40 10.21 -7.28 -12.82
C GLY A 40 11.35 -7.37 -11.79
N SER A 41 11.07 -7.93 -10.60
CA SER A 41 12.09 -8.18 -9.57
C SER A 41 13.21 -9.08 -10.07
N THR A 42 14.43 -8.78 -9.65
CA THR A 42 15.66 -9.50 -10.00
C THR A 42 16.26 -10.28 -8.82
N ASP A 43 15.70 -10.08 -7.62
CA ASP A 43 16.04 -10.80 -6.39
C ASP A 43 15.14 -12.05 -6.19
N SER A 44 15.12 -12.61 -4.98
CA SER A 44 14.33 -13.80 -4.66
C SER A 44 12.84 -13.51 -4.40
N SER A 45 12.34 -12.29 -4.60
CA SER A 45 10.94 -11.90 -4.30
C SER A 45 9.92 -12.85 -4.93
N GLN A 46 10.03 -13.12 -6.24
CA GLN A 46 9.08 -14.02 -6.94
C GLN A 46 9.14 -15.47 -6.42
N GLN A 47 10.34 -15.95 -6.06
CA GLN A 47 10.51 -17.31 -5.53
C GLN A 47 9.85 -17.45 -4.16
N ILE A 48 10.00 -16.45 -3.29
CA ILE A 48 9.37 -16.40 -1.97
C ILE A 48 7.84 -16.39 -2.12
N ILE A 49 7.29 -15.55 -2.99
CA ILE A 49 5.84 -15.49 -3.23
C ILE A 49 5.30 -16.84 -3.71
N LYS A 50 5.94 -17.45 -4.71
CA LYS A 50 5.55 -18.78 -5.22
C LYS A 50 5.61 -19.86 -4.14
N LYS A 51 6.60 -19.81 -3.25
CA LYS A 51 6.70 -20.72 -2.10
C LYS A 51 5.53 -20.54 -1.14
N VAL A 52 5.16 -19.28 -0.79
CA VAL A 52 4.01 -19.01 0.08
C VAL A 52 2.73 -19.52 -0.56
N ILE A 53 2.49 -19.29 -1.85
CA ILE A 53 1.33 -19.80 -2.60
C ILE A 53 1.26 -21.34 -2.50
N SER A 54 2.37 -22.04 -2.76
CA SER A 54 2.38 -23.52 -2.74
C SER A 54 2.09 -24.09 -1.35
N VAL A 55 2.61 -23.46 -0.29
CA VAL A 55 2.36 -23.87 1.10
C VAL A 55 0.89 -23.62 1.48
N THR A 56 0.34 -22.48 1.06
CA THR A 56 -1.06 -22.11 1.34
C THR A 56 -2.03 -23.06 0.67
N SER A 57 -1.85 -23.36 -0.62
CA SER A 57 -2.68 -24.30 -1.37
C SER A 57 -2.67 -25.69 -0.74
N SER A 58 -1.49 -26.20 -0.37
CA SER A 58 -1.33 -27.51 0.29
C SER A 58 -1.97 -27.55 1.70
N ALA A 59 -2.03 -26.44 2.40
CA ALA A 59 -2.67 -26.34 3.73
C ALA A 59 -4.19 -26.35 3.59
N VAL A 60 -4.76 -25.63 2.60
CA VAL A 60 -6.19 -25.60 2.31
C VAL A 60 -6.70 -26.98 1.93
N GLU A 61 -6.01 -27.71 1.02
CA GLU A 61 -6.38 -29.07 0.65
C GLU A 61 -6.39 -30.05 1.84
N ARG A 62 -5.42 -29.92 2.74
CA ARG A 62 -5.35 -30.75 3.96
C ARG A 62 -6.46 -30.44 4.95
N SER A 63 -6.87 -29.18 5.07
CA SER A 63 -7.94 -28.73 5.96
C SER A 63 -9.31 -29.13 5.43
N GLN A 64 -9.55 -29.02 4.12
CA GLN A 64 -10.79 -29.50 3.48
C GLN A 64 -11.00 -31.01 3.66
N LYS A 65 -9.93 -31.83 3.55
CA LYS A 65 -9.99 -33.26 3.84
C LYS A 65 -10.34 -33.59 5.31
N LYS A 66 -10.14 -32.65 6.23
CA LYS A 66 -10.46 -32.79 7.67
C LYS A 66 -11.77 -32.10 8.07
N GLY A 67 -12.54 -31.53 7.14
CA GLY A 67 -13.78 -30.82 7.42
C GLY A 67 -13.59 -29.51 8.21
N LEU A 68 -12.36 -28.96 8.25
CA LEU A 68 -12.05 -27.69 8.89
C LEU A 68 -12.12 -26.59 7.84
N ASP A 69 -12.95 -25.58 8.07
CA ASP A 69 -13.06 -24.38 7.24
C ASP A 69 -11.89 -23.44 7.54
N CYS A 70 -10.70 -23.79 7.02
CA CYS A 70 -9.50 -22.96 7.05
C CYS A 70 -9.27 -22.35 5.66
N ALA A 71 -10.27 -21.66 5.14
CA ALA A 71 -10.10 -20.88 3.91
C ALA A 71 -9.10 -19.76 4.18
N ARG A 72 -7.98 -19.73 3.44
CA ARG A 72 -7.09 -18.57 3.35
C ARG A 72 -7.43 -17.82 2.07
N PRO A 73 -7.32 -16.49 2.04
CA PRO A 73 -7.51 -15.77 0.79
C PRO A 73 -6.49 -16.23 -0.26
N ASP A 74 -6.92 -16.30 -1.51
CA ASP A 74 -6.05 -16.67 -2.62
C ASP A 74 -4.98 -15.60 -2.84
N ILE A 75 -3.73 -16.06 -3.05
CA ILE A 75 -2.65 -15.19 -3.51
C ILE A 75 -2.46 -15.37 -5.00
N VAL A 76 -2.52 -14.30 -5.75
CA VAL A 76 -2.28 -14.28 -7.19
C VAL A 76 -1.04 -13.44 -7.48
N LEU A 77 -0.01 -14.05 -8.07
CA LEU A 77 1.19 -13.35 -8.54
C LEU A 77 1.01 -12.98 -10.01
N LEU A 78 1.05 -11.68 -10.29
CA LEU A 78 0.94 -11.12 -11.63
C LEU A 78 2.19 -10.29 -11.96
N ASN A 79 2.60 -10.31 -13.23
CA ASN A 79 3.69 -9.47 -13.71
C ASN A 79 3.14 -8.23 -14.42
N SER A 80 3.74 -7.08 -14.19
CA SER A 80 3.40 -5.84 -14.87
C SER A 80 4.67 -5.06 -15.25
N PRO A 81 4.58 -4.05 -16.12
CA PRO A 81 5.68 -3.10 -16.30
C PRO A 81 6.04 -2.43 -14.97
N LYS A 82 7.33 -2.16 -14.78
CA LYS A 82 7.85 -1.46 -13.60
C LYS A 82 7.23 -0.07 -13.46
N GLY A 83 6.80 0.25 -12.26
CA GLY A 83 6.25 1.53 -11.87
C GLY A 83 5.07 1.35 -10.91
N ARG A 84 5.13 1.98 -9.74
CA ARG A 84 4.17 1.76 -8.66
C ARG A 84 2.73 2.04 -9.11
N ALA A 85 2.48 3.19 -9.76
CA ALA A 85 1.17 3.52 -10.33
C ALA A 85 0.68 2.44 -11.32
N LYS A 86 1.55 1.98 -12.23
CA LYS A 86 1.22 0.94 -13.22
C LYS A 86 0.87 -0.39 -12.54
N GLN A 87 1.66 -0.79 -11.55
CA GLN A 87 1.43 -2.02 -10.79
C GLN A 87 0.10 -1.95 -10.02
N MET A 88 -0.19 -0.83 -9.35
CA MET A 88 -1.43 -0.63 -8.60
C MET A 88 -2.65 -0.58 -9.51
N ASN A 89 -2.60 0.15 -10.63
CA ASN A 89 -3.67 0.15 -11.64
C ASN A 89 -3.89 -1.25 -12.25
N PHE A 90 -2.80 -1.95 -12.56
CA PHE A 90 -2.89 -3.31 -13.10
C PHE A 90 -3.56 -4.25 -12.09
N GLY A 91 -3.17 -4.18 -10.82
CA GLY A 91 -3.83 -4.93 -9.75
C GLY A 91 -5.30 -4.58 -9.59
N ALA A 92 -5.63 -3.29 -9.55
CA ALA A 92 -7.02 -2.83 -9.45
C ALA A 92 -7.92 -3.34 -10.60
N LYS A 93 -7.36 -3.42 -11.81
CA LYS A 93 -8.07 -3.97 -12.98
C LYS A 93 -8.40 -5.47 -12.83
N HIS A 94 -7.53 -6.24 -12.17
CA HIS A 94 -7.73 -7.68 -11.94
C HIS A 94 -8.47 -7.99 -10.63
N ALA A 95 -8.65 -7.00 -9.77
CA ALA A 95 -9.35 -7.15 -8.51
C ALA A 95 -10.82 -7.54 -8.68
N THR A 96 -11.30 -8.48 -7.88
CA THR A 96 -12.70 -8.95 -7.87
C THR A 96 -13.52 -8.33 -6.73
N GLY A 97 -12.86 -7.86 -5.66
CA GLY A 97 -13.51 -7.23 -4.52
C GLY A 97 -14.06 -5.85 -4.83
N THR A 98 -15.02 -5.41 -4.03
CA THR A 98 -15.64 -4.09 -4.13
C THR A 98 -14.84 -2.98 -3.46
N ILE A 99 -13.87 -3.35 -2.63
CA ILE A 99 -12.93 -2.44 -1.95
C ILE A 99 -11.52 -2.83 -2.39
N LEU A 100 -10.73 -1.85 -2.84
CA LEU A 100 -9.32 -2.01 -3.15
C LEU A 100 -8.51 -1.54 -1.93
N TYR A 101 -7.53 -2.33 -1.52
CA TYR A 101 -6.59 -1.94 -0.48
C TYR A 101 -5.18 -2.00 -1.02
N PHE A 102 -4.61 -0.83 -1.32
CA PHE A 102 -3.24 -0.67 -1.80
C PHE A 102 -2.28 -0.68 -0.62
N LEU A 103 -1.35 -1.62 -0.61
CA LEU A 103 -0.44 -1.86 0.50
C LEU A 103 1.00 -2.05 0.01
N HIS A 104 1.94 -1.31 0.56
CA HIS A 104 3.35 -1.46 0.22
C HIS A 104 3.94 -2.71 0.89
N ALA A 105 4.93 -3.33 0.25
CA ALA A 105 5.53 -4.58 0.70
C ALA A 105 6.25 -4.50 2.06
N ASP A 106 6.52 -3.29 2.55
CA ASP A 106 7.18 -3.00 3.82
C ASP A 106 6.25 -2.32 4.84
N SER A 107 4.94 -2.41 4.63
CA SER A 107 3.91 -1.81 5.49
C SER A 107 3.01 -2.89 6.09
N PHE A 108 2.90 -2.92 7.41
CA PHE A 108 2.21 -3.96 8.18
C PHE A 108 0.95 -3.39 8.83
N PRO A 109 -0.25 -3.71 8.33
CA PRO A 109 -1.51 -3.20 8.87
C PRO A 109 -1.83 -3.78 10.25
N PRO A 110 -2.70 -3.12 11.06
CA PRO A 110 -3.09 -3.61 12.37
C PRO A 110 -3.92 -4.89 12.28
N LYS A 111 -4.07 -5.57 13.43
CA LYS A 111 -4.97 -6.72 13.54
C LYS A 111 -6.41 -6.32 13.16
N ASN A 112 -7.11 -7.19 12.45
CA ASN A 112 -8.48 -6.99 11.96
C ASN A 112 -8.61 -5.74 11.06
N PHE A 113 -7.56 -5.40 10.32
CA PHE A 113 -7.55 -4.24 9.43
C PHE A 113 -8.68 -4.30 8.37
N ASP A 114 -9.04 -5.49 7.95
CA ASP A 114 -10.13 -5.77 7.02
C ASP A 114 -11.50 -5.36 7.58
N GLU A 115 -11.81 -5.70 8.83
CA GLU A 115 -13.04 -5.28 9.52
C GLU A 115 -13.07 -3.76 9.72
N LEU A 116 -11.92 -3.15 10.07
CA LEU A 116 -11.80 -1.71 10.24
C LEU A 116 -12.10 -0.97 8.94
N ILE A 117 -11.55 -1.43 7.81
CA ILE A 117 -11.82 -0.87 6.48
C ILE A 117 -13.31 -1.01 6.11
N ILE A 118 -13.87 -2.22 6.24
CA ILE A 118 -15.26 -2.50 5.90
C ILE A 118 -16.19 -1.64 6.74
N ASN A 119 -15.92 -1.48 8.03
CA ASN A 119 -16.72 -0.64 8.92
C ASN A 119 -16.73 0.83 8.48
N GLU A 120 -15.59 1.38 8.04
CA GLU A 120 -15.54 2.76 7.53
C GLU A 120 -16.31 2.90 6.20
N VAL A 121 -16.19 1.93 5.30
CA VAL A 121 -16.97 1.94 4.05
C VAL A 121 -18.47 1.83 4.33
N ASN A 122 -18.89 1.02 5.27
CA ASN A 122 -20.31 0.90 5.70
C ASN A 122 -20.85 2.19 6.35
N LYS A 123 -19.98 3.04 6.93
CA LYS A 123 -20.34 4.38 7.42
C LYS A 123 -20.43 5.42 6.29
N GLY A 124 -20.11 5.05 5.05
CA GLY A 124 -20.15 5.95 3.90
C GLY A 124 -18.80 6.60 3.58
N HIS A 125 -17.70 6.23 4.25
CA HIS A 125 -16.36 6.69 3.92
C HIS A 125 -15.75 5.84 2.80
N LEU A 126 -15.82 6.32 1.58
CA LEU A 126 -15.47 5.53 0.40
C LEU A 126 -13.97 5.36 0.18
N ALA A 127 -13.12 6.12 0.88
CA ALA A 127 -11.67 6.01 0.82
C ALA A 127 -11.01 6.44 2.14
N GLY A 128 -9.80 5.99 2.38
CA GLY A 128 -9.03 6.37 3.56
C GLY A 128 -7.71 5.64 3.69
N CYS A 129 -7.06 5.87 4.82
CA CYS A 129 -5.81 5.21 5.18
C CYS A 129 -5.77 4.92 6.69
N PHE A 130 -4.78 4.13 7.10
CA PHE A 130 -4.45 3.99 8.51
C PHE A 130 -3.54 5.13 8.98
N ARG A 131 -3.56 5.39 10.29
CA ARG A 131 -2.57 6.20 10.95
C ARG A 131 -1.22 5.47 10.89
N MET A 132 -0.16 6.18 10.49
CA MET A 132 1.16 5.57 10.32
C MET A 132 2.00 5.59 11.60
N GLN A 133 2.85 4.58 11.75
CA GLN A 133 3.96 4.57 12.68
C GLN A 133 5.21 4.03 11.99
N PHE A 134 6.29 4.81 12.00
CA PHE A 134 7.60 4.29 11.61
C PHE A 134 8.18 3.35 12.67
N ASP A 135 8.91 2.33 12.23
CA ASP A 135 9.70 1.42 13.06
C ASP A 135 11.03 2.07 13.50
N SER A 136 10.96 3.31 13.99
CA SER A 136 12.13 4.11 14.37
C SER A 136 11.88 4.89 15.65
N ASN A 137 12.92 4.96 16.49
CA ASN A 137 12.91 5.76 17.71
C ASN A 137 13.33 7.22 17.50
N TYR A 138 13.63 7.63 16.27
CA TYR A 138 14.02 9.00 15.99
C TYR A 138 12.86 9.96 16.27
N TRP A 139 13.10 10.97 17.09
CA TRP A 139 12.04 11.85 17.61
C TRP A 139 11.20 12.53 16.52
N TRP A 140 11.84 12.95 15.41
CA TRP A 140 11.13 13.58 14.28
C TRP A 140 10.16 12.62 13.59
N LEU A 141 10.57 11.35 13.35
CA LEU A 141 9.72 10.34 12.75
C LEU A 141 8.57 9.95 13.69
N ARG A 142 8.79 9.99 15.01
CA ARG A 142 7.71 9.81 15.99
C ARG A 142 6.71 10.97 15.97
N LEU A 143 7.19 12.21 15.82
CA LEU A 143 6.33 13.39 15.68
C LEU A 143 5.55 13.32 14.35
N ALA A 144 6.22 13.02 13.24
CA ALA A 144 5.57 12.82 11.94
C ALA A 144 4.48 11.73 12.01
N SER A 145 4.79 10.59 12.62
CA SER A 145 3.82 9.51 12.87
C SER A 145 2.63 9.99 13.72
N TRP A 146 2.88 10.77 14.76
CA TRP A 146 1.81 11.31 15.61
C TRP A 146 0.89 12.27 14.83
N LEU A 147 1.45 13.11 13.95
CA LEU A 147 0.69 14.04 13.11
C LEU A 147 -0.24 13.31 12.12
N THR A 148 0.06 12.07 11.74
CA THR A 148 -0.81 11.29 10.84
C THR A 148 -2.18 10.96 11.42
N LYS A 149 -2.41 11.15 12.74
CA LYS A 149 -3.73 11.00 13.36
C LYS A 149 -4.75 12.02 12.87
N PHE A 150 -4.29 13.22 12.45
CA PHE A 150 -5.17 14.26 11.95
C PHE A 150 -5.46 14.05 10.47
N CYS A 151 -6.70 14.25 10.06
CA CYS A 151 -7.08 14.15 8.65
C CYS A 151 -6.69 15.43 7.88
N TRP A 152 -5.40 15.80 7.96
CA TRP A 152 -4.85 16.92 7.22
C TRP A 152 -4.15 16.41 5.96
N ARG A 153 -4.41 17.07 4.83
CA ARG A 153 -3.80 16.70 3.55
C ARG A 153 -2.26 16.67 3.62
N ALA A 154 -1.64 17.61 4.32
CA ALA A 154 -0.18 17.70 4.49
C ALA A 154 0.44 16.50 5.24
N CYS A 155 -0.37 15.73 5.99
CA CYS A 155 0.07 14.56 6.73
C CYS A 155 -0.18 13.23 5.98
N ARG A 156 -0.53 13.29 4.68
CA ARG A 156 -0.86 12.11 3.87
C ARG A 156 0.25 11.77 2.89
N GLY A 157 0.52 10.47 2.74
CA GLY A 157 1.48 9.92 1.79
C GLY A 157 1.21 8.44 1.56
N GLY A 158 1.89 7.85 0.57
CA GLY A 158 1.71 6.46 0.17
C GLY A 158 2.06 5.44 1.26
N ASP A 159 3.00 5.76 2.14
CA ASP A 159 3.46 4.87 3.22
C ASP A 159 2.37 4.53 4.27
N GLN A 160 1.20 5.19 4.19
CA GLN A 160 0.07 4.95 5.10
C GLN A 160 -0.88 3.87 4.59
N SER A 161 -0.57 3.21 3.47
CA SER A 161 -1.53 2.40 2.71
C SER A 161 -2.76 3.21 2.26
N GLN A 162 -3.61 2.63 1.46
CA GLN A 162 -4.83 3.31 1.03
C GLN A 162 -5.93 2.31 0.69
N PHE A 163 -7.10 2.45 1.30
CA PHE A 163 -8.28 1.78 0.83
C PHE A 163 -9.19 2.73 0.05
N ILE A 164 -9.89 2.19 -0.92
CA ILE A 164 -10.86 2.93 -1.74
C ILE A 164 -11.88 1.96 -2.32
N THR A 165 -13.14 2.37 -2.43
CA THR A 165 -14.11 1.55 -3.16
C THR A 165 -13.76 1.50 -4.63
N LYS A 166 -13.96 0.34 -5.25
CA LYS A 166 -13.59 0.13 -6.67
C LYS A 166 -14.31 1.10 -7.60
N ASP A 167 -15.57 1.42 -7.30
CA ASP A 167 -16.37 2.36 -8.08
C ASP A 167 -15.77 3.78 -8.02
N LEU A 168 -15.41 4.27 -6.83
CA LEU A 168 -14.77 5.57 -6.68
C LEU A 168 -13.40 5.61 -7.35
N PHE A 169 -12.62 4.52 -7.26
CA PHE A 169 -11.32 4.42 -7.93
C PHE A 169 -11.45 4.53 -9.45
N ASN A 170 -12.43 3.84 -10.02
CA ASN A 170 -12.73 3.90 -11.46
C ASN A 170 -13.25 5.28 -11.89
N ASP A 171 -14.09 5.92 -11.07
CA ASP A 171 -14.63 7.25 -11.34
C ASP A 171 -13.53 8.34 -11.36
N ILE A 172 -12.50 8.18 -10.49
CA ILE A 172 -11.33 9.07 -10.49
C ILE A 172 -10.40 8.79 -11.68
N GLY A 173 -10.42 7.57 -12.24
CA GLY A 173 -9.53 7.12 -13.31
C GLY A 173 -8.24 6.45 -12.80
N GLY A 174 -8.17 6.10 -11.52
CA GLY A 174 -7.04 5.40 -10.92
C GLY A 174 -5.84 6.29 -10.61
N PHE A 175 -4.66 5.67 -10.51
CA PHE A 175 -3.40 6.39 -10.34
C PHE A 175 -2.91 6.96 -11.67
N ASP A 176 -2.35 8.18 -11.65
CA ASP A 176 -1.71 8.77 -12.84
C ASP A 176 -0.36 8.09 -13.11
N GLU A 177 -0.30 7.29 -14.17
CA GLU A 177 0.89 6.50 -14.55
C GLU A 177 2.06 7.34 -15.10
N ASN A 178 1.83 8.62 -15.37
CA ASN A 178 2.92 9.54 -15.72
C ASN A 178 3.81 9.83 -14.51
N TYR A 179 3.27 9.71 -13.29
CA TYR A 179 4.01 9.90 -12.05
C TYR A 179 4.63 8.59 -11.57
N ILE A 180 5.97 8.50 -11.60
CA ILE A 180 6.74 7.40 -11.00
C ILE A 180 6.94 7.62 -9.50
N VAL A 181 6.91 8.90 -9.10
CA VAL A 181 6.97 9.38 -7.72
C VAL A 181 5.88 10.43 -7.56
N TYR A 182 5.25 10.51 -6.40
CA TYR A 182 4.15 11.43 -6.11
C TYR A 182 2.76 10.97 -6.61
N GLU A 183 2.66 9.77 -7.20
CA GLU A 183 1.40 9.18 -7.71
C GLU A 183 0.32 9.08 -6.63
N ASP A 184 0.69 8.65 -5.43
CA ASP A 184 -0.22 8.57 -4.27
C ASP A 184 -0.81 9.93 -3.92
N ASN A 185 0.03 10.97 -3.98
CA ASN A 185 -0.38 12.33 -3.66
C ASN A 185 -1.38 12.89 -4.66
N ILE A 186 -1.30 12.50 -5.94
CA ILE A 186 -2.28 12.91 -6.96
C ILE A 186 -3.66 12.34 -6.59
N LEU A 187 -3.74 11.03 -6.37
CA LEU A 187 -4.99 10.37 -5.99
C LEU A 187 -5.56 10.92 -4.66
N ILE A 188 -4.72 11.10 -3.65
CA ILE A 188 -5.12 11.65 -2.37
C ILE A 188 -5.69 13.09 -2.52
N ASN A 189 -5.12 13.92 -3.41
CA ASN A 189 -5.66 15.26 -3.67
C ASN A 189 -7.10 15.19 -4.19
N GLU A 190 -7.40 14.30 -5.15
CA GLU A 190 -8.75 14.09 -5.66
C GLU A 190 -9.71 13.64 -4.56
N LEU A 191 -9.29 12.72 -3.69
CA LEU A 191 -10.10 12.24 -2.58
C LEU A 191 -10.42 13.35 -1.55
N PHE A 192 -9.45 14.21 -1.25
CA PHE A 192 -9.66 15.36 -0.36
C PHE A 192 -10.57 16.42 -1.00
N ALA A 193 -10.41 16.69 -2.29
CA ALA A 193 -11.29 17.63 -3.02
C ALA A 193 -12.76 17.15 -3.01
N ARG A 194 -12.97 15.83 -3.09
CA ARG A 194 -14.30 15.20 -3.02
C ARG A 194 -14.82 14.97 -1.59
N LYS A 195 -14.02 15.29 -0.56
CA LYS A 195 -14.32 15.03 0.87
C LYS A 195 -14.62 13.55 1.18
N GLN A 196 -13.94 12.64 0.49
CA GLN A 196 -14.14 11.19 0.56
C GLN A 196 -13.02 10.47 1.30
N PHE A 197 -12.29 11.15 2.19
CA PHE A 197 -11.11 10.59 2.83
C PHE A 197 -11.24 10.57 4.36
N VAL A 198 -11.00 9.40 4.95
CA VAL A 198 -10.98 9.19 6.40
C VAL A 198 -9.62 8.62 6.85
N VAL A 199 -9.28 8.86 8.12
CA VAL A 199 -8.09 8.26 8.76
C VAL A 199 -8.54 7.33 9.87
N ILE A 200 -8.31 6.03 9.67
CA ILE A 200 -8.50 5.01 10.69
C ILE A 200 -7.42 5.19 11.76
N GLN A 201 -7.80 5.22 13.03
CA GLN A 201 -6.89 5.62 14.12
C GLN A 201 -5.96 4.49 14.59
N GLU A 202 -6.20 3.26 14.17
CA GLU A 202 -5.27 2.14 14.32
C GLU A 202 -4.03 2.36 13.47
N LYS A 203 -2.89 1.82 13.94
CA LYS A 203 -1.59 2.11 13.36
C LYS A 203 -1.17 1.06 12.34
N ILE A 204 -0.78 1.50 11.15
CA ILE A 204 0.04 0.72 10.25
C ILE A 204 1.52 0.96 10.56
N TYR A 205 2.32 -0.09 10.61
CA TYR A 205 3.76 0.02 10.81
C TYR A 205 4.45 0.03 9.45
N SER A 206 5.28 1.04 9.20
CA SER A 206 6.02 1.20 7.95
C SER A 206 7.52 1.34 8.22
N SER A 207 8.33 0.84 7.30
CA SER A 207 9.79 0.82 7.44
C SER A 207 10.41 2.22 7.33
N ALA A 208 11.34 2.52 8.23
CA ALA A 208 12.15 3.74 8.21
C ALA A 208 13.44 3.58 7.38
N ARG A 209 13.64 2.44 6.67
CA ARG A 209 14.91 2.09 5.97
C ARG A 209 15.44 3.21 5.05
N LEU A 210 14.55 3.94 4.39
CA LEU A 210 14.95 5.04 3.49
C LEU A 210 15.54 6.21 4.29
N TYR A 211 14.97 6.51 5.45
CA TYR A 211 15.48 7.53 6.37
C TYR A 211 16.82 7.11 7.00
N GLU A 212 16.99 5.83 7.30
CA GLU A 212 18.25 5.28 7.82
C GLU A 212 19.37 5.38 6.78
N LYS A 213 19.06 5.02 5.51
CA LYS A 213 20.00 5.08 4.39
C LYS A 213 20.48 6.50 4.07
N HIS A 214 19.58 7.47 4.03
CA HIS A 214 19.85 8.82 3.52
C HIS A 214 20.02 9.88 4.63
N GLY A 215 19.65 9.55 5.86
CA GLY A 215 19.54 10.50 6.97
C GLY A 215 18.21 11.27 6.96
N VAL A 216 17.63 11.44 8.15
CA VAL A 216 16.27 11.96 8.32
C VAL A 216 16.10 13.36 7.72
N TRP A 217 16.99 14.31 8.07
CA TRP A 217 16.87 15.71 7.62
C TRP A 217 17.14 15.88 6.14
N LYS A 218 18.11 15.14 5.59
CA LYS A 218 18.43 15.18 4.17
C LYS A 218 17.25 14.68 3.33
N LEU A 219 16.67 13.54 3.72
CA LEU A 219 15.54 12.96 2.99
C LEU A 219 14.31 13.86 3.10
N GLN A 220 14.02 14.38 4.30
CA GLN A 220 12.91 15.30 4.54
C GLN A 220 13.02 16.57 3.69
N TYR A 221 14.22 17.15 3.58
CA TYR A 221 14.48 18.29 2.70
C TYR A 221 14.16 17.97 1.24
N HIS A 222 14.61 16.82 0.73
CA HIS A 222 14.34 16.44 -0.66
C HIS A 222 12.87 16.19 -0.92
N PHE A 223 12.13 15.59 0.01
CA PHE A 223 10.69 15.46 -0.11
C PHE A 223 9.99 16.82 -0.13
N LEU A 224 10.37 17.74 0.75
CA LEU A 224 9.84 19.12 0.71
C LEU A 224 10.09 19.79 -0.63
N VAL A 225 11.29 19.65 -1.20
CA VAL A 225 11.60 20.20 -2.53
C VAL A 225 10.71 19.60 -3.61
N ILE A 226 10.41 18.29 -3.55
CA ILE A 226 9.46 17.63 -4.47
C ILE A 226 8.07 18.26 -4.37
N TYR A 227 7.57 18.47 -3.14
CA TYR A 227 6.28 19.14 -2.93
C TYR A 227 6.25 20.57 -3.47
N PHE A 228 7.29 21.37 -3.22
CA PHE A 228 7.40 22.72 -3.76
C PHE A 228 7.49 22.73 -5.29
N LYS A 229 8.33 21.85 -5.88
CA LYS A 229 8.41 21.72 -7.34
C LYS A 229 7.03 21.44 -7.95
N LYS A 230 6.27 20.50 -7.37
CA LYS A 230 4.92 20.21 -7.82
C LYS A 230 3.99 21.41 -7.68
N TRP A 231 4.05 22.11 -6.57
CA TRP A 231 3.24 23.31 -6.33
C TRP A 231 3.52 24.41 -7.35
N PHE A 232 4.79 24.58 -7.76
CA PHE A 232 5.19 25.52 -8.82
C PHE A 232 5.02 24.97 -10.26
N GLY A 233 4.28 23.87 -10.43
CA GLY A 233 3.90 23.37 -11.75
C GLY A 233 4.93 22.46 -12.44
N ALA A 234 5.93 21.94 -11.71
CA ALA A 234 6.89 21.00 -12.30
C ALA A 234 6.18 19.75 -12.88
N SER A 235 6.67 19.29 -14.03
CA SER A 235 6.16 18.08 -14.68
C SER A 235 6.50 16.81 -13.89
N ALA A 236 5.80 15.70 -14.18
CA ALA A 236 6.11 14.40 -13.62
C ALA A 236 7.57 13.97 -13.91
N GLU A 237 8.06 14.29 -15.12
CA GLU A 237 9.43 13.99 -15.54
C GLU A 237 10.47 14.77 -14.72
N ASP A 238 10.24 16.08 -14.46
CA ASP A 238 11.15 16.91 -13.67
C ASP A 238 11.23 16.44 -12.21
N ILE A 239 10.09 16.02 -11.65
CA ILE A 239 10.02 15.44 -10.30
C ILE A 239 10.81 14.12 -10.27
N PHE A 240 10.62 13.25 -11.27
CA PHE A 240 11.34 11.98 -11.34
C PHE A 240 12.85 12.18 -11.55
N LYS A 241 13.27 13.10 -12.43
CA LYS A 241 14.70 13.45 -12.60
C LYS A 241 15.32 13.90 -11.28
N TYR A 242 14.60 14.75 -10.54
CA TYR A 242 15.06 15.21 -9.22
C TYR A 242 15.18 14.04 -8.22
N TYR A 243 14.14 13.20 -8.11
CA TYR A 243 14.15 12.04 -7.23
C TYR A 243 15.32 11.10 -7.54
N LYS A 244 15.51 10.75 -8.82
CA LYS A 244 16.59 9.87 -9.27
C LYS A 244 17.98 10.43 -8.93
N LYS A 245 18.14 11.74 -8.97
CA LYS A 245 19.44 12.39 -8.70
C LYS A 245 19.79 12.41 -7.21
N TYR A 246 18.83 12.54 -6.31
CA TYR A 246 19.09 12.88 -4.91
C TYR A 246 18.59 11.85 -3.90
N ILE A 247 17.68 10.94 -4.27
CA ILE A 247 17.02 10.01 -3.36
C ILE A 247 17.19 8.54 -3.79
N ALA A 248 17.17 8.21 -5.08
CA ALA A 248 17.25 6.84 -5.59
C ALA A 248 18.64 6.21 -5.42
#